data_f0c63d296589eeaacde9ffd1208cb1ff
#
_entry.id   f0c63d296589eeaacde9ffd1208cb1ff
#
_cell.length_a   1.000
_cell.length_b   1.000
_cell.length_c   1.000
_cell.angle_alpha   90.00
_cell.angle_beta   90.00
_cell.angle_gamma   90.00
#
_symmetry.space_group_name_H-M   'P 1'
#
loop_
_entity.id
_entity.type
_entity.pdbx_description
1 polymer ?
#
loop_
_entity_poly.entity_id
_entity_poly.type
_entity_poly.pdbx_seq_one_letter_code
_entity_poly.pdbx_strand_id
1 'polypeptide(L)'
;MVKEQIGELLNLLGFKLEGNKYIKKYDTTLHPLQVDVERGRIYYENSGITVTRETTSNLSDPENLVVLECVDRLLSMGYSANHIELEPQWKLGHSQKGGFADIWVRTYSDDVIIGSEVDKQSLLIIECKTAGAQFTDAWNDTLDDGAQLFSYFQQEPQTKFLCLYTSDIVDGKIKSEYKLINVQDNKDLLESDQSAQSYQDKNDKQRYRVWRDTYSCEHATRGLFESDILPYEIGKNKYTLKDLTEVDNNEIQKKYHEFALILRQHNVSGRENAFDKLVNLFLAKVVDETNNPEDLHFYWKGTAYDDDFQLQDRLQRLYRDGMMRFLKEEVTYIENKQIDLAFRRFKNDPDATKKTIKEYFRALKFFSDNDFSFISVHNEKLFRQNAVVLRKMVKMLQDIRPQIRNL
;
A
#
# COMPACT_ATOMS: atom_id res chain seq x y z
N MET A 1 16.43 6.09 18.87
CA MET A 1 16.58 5.62 20.26
C MET A 1 18.05 5.49 20.60
N VAL A 2 18.44 5.76 21.85
CA VAL A 2 19.84 5.68 22.33
C VAL A 2 19.91 4.72 23.51
N LYS A 3 21.13 4.25 23.83
CA LYS A 3 21.37 3.22 24.87
C LYS A 3 20.84 3.62 26.23
N GLU A 4 20.89 4.90 26.57
CA GLU A 4 20.41 5.46 27.82
C GLU A 4 18.89 5.36 28.00
N GLN A 5 18.15 5.16 26.90
CA GLN A 5 16.68 5.05 26.88
C GLN A 5 16.19 3.59 26.97
N ILE A 6 17.06 2.59 27.10
CA ILE A 6 16.67 1.17 27.12
C ILE A 6 15.62 0.90 28.19
N GLY A 7 15.83 1.37 29.41
CA GLY A 7 14.87 1.17 30.50
C GLY A 7 13.52 1.84 30.26
N GLU A 8 13.53 3.03 29.67
CA GLU A 8 12.32 3.74 29.24
C GLU A 8 11.59 2.98 28.14
N LEU A 9 12.31 2.53 27.11
CA LEU A 9 11.76 1.72 26.03
C LEU A 9 11.06 0.47 26.57
N LEU A 10 11.75 -0.32 27.39
CA LEU A 10 11.21 -1.56 27.92
C LEU A 10 9.95 -1.33 28.77
N ASN A 11 9.90 -0.26 29.55
CA ASN A 11 8.72 0.13 30.31
C ASN A 11 7.56 0.54 29.40
N LEU A 12 7.83 1.34 28.36
CA LEU A 12 6.82 1.76 27.36
C LEU A 12 6.26 0.58 26.58
N LEU A 13 7.10 -0.41 26.26
CA LEU A 13 6.68 -1.67 25.64
C LEU A 13 5.91 -2.61 26.59
N GLY A 14 5.87 -2.30 27.89
CA GLY A 14 5.15 -3.09 28.88
C GLY A 14 5.92 -4.31 29.41
N PHE A 15 7.25 -4.33 29.27
CA PHE A 15 8.09 -5.31 29.94
C PHE A 15 8.09 -5.06 31.46
N LYS A 16 8.13 -6.14 32.24
CA LYS A 16 8.20 -6.10 33.69
C LYS A 16 9.56 -6.59 34.15
N LEU A 17 10.14 -5.89 35.13
CA LEU A 17 11.41 -6.31 35.76
C LEU A 17 11.16 -7.47 36.72
N GLU A 18 11.73 -8.62 36.44
CA GLU A 18 11.71 -9.82 37.27
C GLU A 18 13.16 -10.25 37.56
N GLY A 19 13.58 -10.06 38.81
CA GLY A 19 14.98 -10.23 39.18
C GLY A 19 15.86 -9.18 38.49
N ASN A 20 16.80 -9.63 37.65
CA ASN A 20 17.70 -8.77 36.86
C ASN A 20 17.36 -8.69 35.37
N LYS A 21 16.18 -9.21 34.96
CA LYS A 21 15.76 -9.22 33.58
C LYS A 21 14.40 -8.56 33.39
N TYR A 22 14.23 -7.90 32.28
CA TYR A 22 12.93 -7.44 31.79
C TYR A 22 12.25 -8.55 31.02
N ILE A 23 10.98 -8.82 31.31
CA ILE A 23 10.23 -9.96 30.79
C ILE A 23 8.88 -9.48 30.26
N LYS A 24 8.50 -9.95 29.07
CA LYS A 24 7.16 -9.74 28.51
C LYS A 24 6.64 -11.03 27.89
N LYS A 25 5.39 -11.39 28.19
CA LYS A 25 4.71 -12.59 27.68
C LYS A 25 3.74 -12.17 26.58
N TYR A 26 3.68 -12.98 25.53
CA TYR A 26 2.72 -12.85 24.43
C TYR A 26 2.00 -14.20 24.24
N ASP A 27 0.79 -14.16 23.70
CA ASP A 27 -0.01 -15.38 23.49
C ASP A 27 0.57 -16.29 22.40
N THR A 28 1.40 -15.72 21.51
CA THR A 28 2.00 -16.40 20.35
C THR A 28 3.43 -16.88 20.57
N THR A 29 3.96 -16.76 21.79
CA THR A 29 5.34 -17.18 22.13
C THR A 29 5.35 -18.44 23.00
N LEU A 30 6.37 -19.29 22.85
CA LEU A 30 6.58 -20.48 23.69
C LEU A 30 6.92 -20.08 25.14
N HIS A 31 7.81 -19.11 25.30
CA HIS A 31 8.24 -18.55 26.56
C HIS A 31 8.25 -17.01 26.45
N PRO A 32 8.23 -16.31 27.59
CA PRO A 32 8.34 -14.86 27.59
C PRO A 32 9.62 -14.38 26.90
N LEU A 33 9.52 -13.28 26.15
CA LEU A 33 10.69 -12.57 25.63
C LEU A 33 11.43 -11.92 26.82
N GLN A 34 12.74 -12.11 26.89
CA GLN A 34 13.58 -11.65 27.99
C GLN A 34 14.67 -10.71 27.50
N VAL A 35 14.91 -9.64 28.25
CA VAL A 35 15.98 -8.65 28.01
C VAL A 35 16.82 -8.51 29.28
N ASP A 36 18.10 -8.81 29.18
CA ASP A 36 19.08 -8.64 30.25
C ASP A 36 19.89 -7.37 29.98
N VAL A 37 19.54 -6.30 30.66
CA VAL A 37 20.19 -4.99 30.46
C VAL A 37 21.62 -4.99 30.98
N GLU A 38 21.92 -5.72 32.09
CA GLU A 38 23.26 -5.80 32.64
C GLU A 38 24.23 -6.51 31.70
N ARG A 39 23.77 -7.60 31.07
CA ARG A 39 24.56 -8.34 30.08
C ARG A 39 24.47 -7.75 28.66
N GLY A 40 23.58 -6.77 28.47
CA GLY A 40 23.35 -6.16 27.16
C GLY A 40 22.78 -7.13 26.11
N ARG A 41 21.91 -8.09 26.52
CA ARG A 41 21.43 -9.15 25.64
C ARG A 41 19.90 -9.29 25.62
N ILE A 42 19.37 -9.59 24.44
CA ILE A 42 17.98 -9.95 24.17
C ILE A 42 17.92 -11.46 23.85
N TYR A 43 17.02 -12.21 24.48
CA TYR A 43 16.88 -13.66 24.32
C TYR A 43 15.67 -13.98 23.45
N TYR A 44 15.77 -13.70 22.15
CA TYR A 44 14.69 -13.95 21.17
C TYR A 44 14.39 -15.44 21.02
N GLU A 45 15.41 -16.28 21.01
CA GLU A 45 15.31 -17.72 20.77
C GLU A 45 14.43 -18.41 21.83
N ASN A 46 14.48 -17.92 23.06
CA ASN A 46 13.67 -18.47 24.15
C ASN A 46 12.17 -18.33 23.87
N SER A 47 11.77 -17.27 23.17
CA SER A 47 10.36 -17.02 22.83
C SER A 47 9.86 -17.85 21.63
N GLY A 48 10.77 -18.55 20.94
CA GLY A 48 10.46 -19.35 19.73
C GLY A 48 10.76 -18.63 18.40
N ILE A 49 11.38 -17.43 18.47
CA ILE A 49 11.86 -16.72 17.29
C ILE A 49 13.15 -17.38 16.80
N THR A 50 13.27 -17.60 15.50
CA THR A 50 14.52 -18.10 14.91
C THR A 50 15.54 -16.96 14.82
N VAL A 51 16.76 -17.18 15.29
CA VAL A 51 17.86 -16.21 15.19
C VAL A 51 19.01 -16.87 14.43
N THR A 52 19.29 -16.39 13.22
CA THR A 52 20.35 -16.95 12.38
C THR A 52 21.72 -16.38 12.74
N ARG A 53 21.76 -15.09 13.15
CA ARG A 53 22.94 -14.43 13.70
C ARG A 53 22.54 -13.66 14.96
N GLU A 54 23.51 -13.43 15.85
CA GLU A 54 23.23 -12.79 17.13
C GLU A 54 23.53 -11.27 17.14
N THR A 55 23.71 -10.64 15.96
CA THR A 55 24.07 -9.20 15.90
C THR A 55 22.92 -8.32 16.36
N THR A 56 21.66 -8.70 16.10
CA THR A 56 20.48 -8.01 16.62
C THR A 56 20.11 -8.37 18.06
N SER A 57 20.74 -9.40 18.63
CA SER A 57 20.47 -9.87 20.01
C SER A 57 21.21 -9.10 21.10
N ASN A 58 21.91 -8.01 20.76
CA ASN A 58 22.62 -7.16 21.72
C ASN A 58 22.03 -5.75 21.81
N LEU A 59 22.28 -5.08 22.94
CA LEU A 59 21.80 -3.73 23.22
C LEU A 59 22.84 -2.63 22.93
N SER A 60 23.93 -2.97 22.24
CA SER A 60 25.03 -2.01 22.00
C SER A 60 24.75 -1.12 20.77
N ASP A 61 23.99 -1.62 19.82
CA ASP A 61 23.62 -0.89 18.61
C ASP A 61 22.21 -0.27 18.76
N PRO A 62 22.05 1.05 18.55
CA PRO A 62 20.74 1.70 18.57
C PRO A 62 19.72 1.10 17.59
N GLU A 63 20.16 0.56 16.46
CA GLU A 63 19.29 -0.09 15.47
C GLU A 63 18.64 -1.34 16.07
N ASN A 64 19.33 -2.07 16.93
CA ASN A 64 18.79 -3.25 17.61
C ASN A 64 17.63 -2.91 18.58
N LEU A 65 17.54 -1.67 19.07
CA LEU A 65 16.39 -1.21 19.85
C LEU A 65 15.16 -1.00 18.95
N VAL A 66 15.37 -0.58 17.70
CA VAL A 66 14.31 -0.48 16.71
C VAL A 66 13.83 -1.88 16.31
N VAL A 67 14.75 -2.84 16.13
CA VAL A 67 14.40 -4.25 15.88
C VAL A 67 13.59 -4.82 17.04
N LEU A 68 14.01 -4.59 18.30
CA LEU A 68 13.26 -5.05 19.48
C LEU A 68 11.84 -4.49 19.52
N GLU A 69 11.68 -3.21 19.25
CA GLU A 69 10.37 -2.56 19.24
C GLU A 69 9.48 -3.12 18.09
N CYS A 70 10.05 -3.32 16.90
CA CYS A 70 9.34 -3.89 15.76
C CYS A 70 8.89 -5.34 16.06
N VAL A 71 9.76 -6.17 16.64
CA VAL A 71 9.44 -7.54 17.07
C VAL A 71 8.35 -7.54 18.13
N ASP A 72 8.45 -6.66 19.15
CA ASP A 72 7.41 -6.51 20.17
C ASP A 72 6.05 -6.19 19.55
N ARG A 73 6.02 -5.29 18.57
CA ARG A 73 4.83 -4.90 17.87
C ARG A 73 4.21 -6.05 17.07
N LEU A 74 5.02 -6.80 16.32
CA LEU A 74 4.56 -7.98 15.58
C LEU A 74 3.95 -9.03 16.53
N LEU A 75 4.64 -9.35 17.63
CA LEU A 75 4.12 -10.31 18.61
C LEU A 75 2.85 -9.81 19.30
N SER A 76 2.78 -8.52 19.62
CA SER A 76 1.61 -7.89 20.24
C SER A 76 0.39 -7.86 19.32
N MET A 77 0.60 -7.81 18.00
CA MET A 77 -0.47 -7.95 17.00
C MET A 77 -0.95 -9.40 16.82
N GLY A 78 -0.20 -10.40 17.29
CA GLY A 78 -0.57 -11.80 17.18
C GLY A 78 0.19 -12.58 16.10
N TYR A 79 1.26 -12.03 15.53
CA TYR A 79 2.17 -12.82 14.70
C TYR A 79 2.83 -13.91 15.54
N SER A 80 2.92 -15.12 15.01
CA SER A 80 3.51 -16.26 15.75
C SER A 80 5.03 -16.15 15.77
N ALA A 81 5.65 -16.36 16.94
CA ALA A 81 7.08 -16.26 17.12
C ALA A 81 7.86 -17.18 16.16
N ASN A 82 7.37 -18.39 15.91
CA ASN A 82 7.99 -19.35 14.99
C ASN A 82 7.86 -18.97 13.51
N HIS A 83 7.13 -17.93 13.19
CA HIS A 83 7.06 -17.33 11.86
C HIS A 83 8.04 -16.16 11.68
N ILE A 84 8.70 -15.74 12.73
CA ILE A 84 9.65 -14.63 12.72
C ILE A 84 11.08 -15.22 12.73
N GLU A 85 11.90 -14.74 11.82
CA GLU A 85 13.34 -15.05 11.78
C GLU A 85 14.12 -13.73 11.74
N LEU A 86 15.13 -13.62 12.62
CA LEU A 86 16.03 -12.49 12.67
C LEU A 86 17.32 -12.81 11.94
N GLU A 87 17.80 -11.82 11.19
CA GLU A 87 19.02 -11.89 10.37
C GLU A 87 19.05 -13.14 9.47
N PRO A 88 17.99 -13.41 8.67
CA PRO A 88 17.93 -14.54 7.77
C PRO A 88 19.11 -14.52 6.82
N GLN A 89 19.72 -15.69 6.59
CA GLN A 89 20.78 -15.85 5.62
C GLN A 89 20.27 -16.61 4.41
N TRP A 90 20.16 -15.92 3.28
CA TRP A 90 19.89 -16.60 2.02
C TRP A 90 21.19 -17.12 1.38
N LYS A 91 21.16 -18.36 0.92
CA LYS A 91 22.29 -18.98 0.20
C LYS A 91 22.39 -18.34 -1.19
N LEU A 92 23.34 -17.43 -1.37
CA LEU A 92 23.70 -16.95 -2.70
C LEU A 92 24.57 -17.98 -3.42
N GLY A 93 24.36 -18.14 -4.74
CA GLY A 93 25.29 -18.86 -5.61
C GLY A 93 26.72 -18.27 -5.51
N HIS A 94 27.68 -19.07 -5.74
CA HIS A 94 29.12 -19.05 -5.44
C HIS A 94 29.95 -17.74 -5.39
N SER A 95 29.42 -16.52 -5.46
CA SER A 95 30.28 -15.33 -5.61
C SER A 95 29.84 -14.00 -4.96
N GLN A 96 28.73 -13.92 -4.22
CA GLN A 96 28.35 -12.65 -3.56
C GLN A 96 27.99 -12.85 -2.09
N LYS A 97 28.51 -11.98 -1.21
CA LYS A 97 28.07 -11.86 0.18
C LYS A 97 26.64 -11.30 0.15
N GLY A 98 25.65 -12.14 0.47
CA GLY A 98 24.27 -11.69 0.65
C GLY A 98 24.18 -10.72 1.81
N GLY A 99 23.30 -9.70 1.70
CA GLY A 99 22.86 -8.91 2.82
C GLY A 99 22.05 -9.76 3.80
N PHE A 100 21.93 -9.30 5.03
CA PHE A 100 21.05 -9.86 6.05
C PHE A 100 19.97 -8.83 6.29
N ALA A 101 18.69 -9.20 6.11
CA ALA A 101 17.60 -8.36 6.58
C ALA A 101 17.47 -8.49 8.10
N ASP A 102 16.93 -7.49 8.75
CA ASP A 102 16.77 -7.54 10.19
C ASP A 102 15.70 -8.54 10.62
N ILE A 103 14.54 -8.52 9.94
CA ILE A 103 13.38 -9.35 10.29
C ILE A 103 12.78 -9.95 9.03
N TRP A 104 12.53 -11.25 9.05
CA TRP A 104 11.77 -11.98 8.03
C TRP A 104 10.53 -12.62 8.66
N VAL A 105 9.35 -12.29 8.14
CA VAL A 105 8.08 -12.86 8.57
C VAL A 105 7.58 -13.82 7.50
N ARG A 106 7.27 -15.03 7.92
CA ARG A 106 6.73 -16.11 7.07
C ARG A 106 5.27 -16.40 7.43
N THR A 107 4.57 -17.04 6.54
CA THR A 107 3.22 -17.57 6.77
C THR A 107 3.15 -19.02 6.29
N TYR A 108 2.12 -19.75 6.69
CA TYR A 108 1.85 -21.06 6.13
C TYR A 108 1.11 -20.91 4.79
N SER A 109 1.33 -21.85 3.87
CA SER A 109 0.49 -22.01 2.68
C SER A 109 -0.93 -22.40 3.11
N ASP A 110 -1.96 -21.85 2.44
CA ASP A 110 -3.36 -22.21 2.67
C ASP A 110 -3.64 -23.68 2.30
N ASP A 111 -2.74 -24.37 1.59
CA ASP A 111 -2.85 -25.75 1.13
C ASP A 111 -2.18 -26.76 2.11
N VAL A 112 -2.40 -26.62 3.40
CA VAL A 112 -1.77 -27.50 4.40
C VAL A 112 -2.37 -28.90 4.37
N ILE A 113 -1.66 -29.86 3.80
CA ILE A 113 -1.84 -31.29 4.06
C ILE A 113 -1.11 -31.62 5.37
N ILE A 114 -1.86 -31.94 6.42
CA ILE A 114 -1.33 -32.30 7.74
C ILE A 114 -0.33 -33.47 7.57
N GLY A 115 0.95 -33.20 7.82
CA GLY A 115 2.02 -34.23 7.86
C GLY A 115 3.19 -34.05 6.92
N SER A 116 3.24 -33.01 6.07
CA SER A 116 4.45 -32.63 5.32
C SER A 116 5.19 -31.48 6.03
N GLU A 117 6.50 -31.34 5.80
CA GLU A 117 7.18 -30.09 6.12
C GLU A 117 6.44 -28.97 5.40
N VAL A 118 5.76 -28.14 6.20
CA VAL A 118 4.91 -27.07 5.66
C VAL A 118 5.81 -26.03 5.04
N ASP A 119 5.71 -25.84 3.74
CA ASP A 119 6.43 -24.77 3.05
C ASP A 119 5.96 -23.43 3.59
N LYS A 120 6.79 -22.85 4.46
CA LYS A 120 6.57 -21.50 4.98
C LYS A 120 6.79 -20.52 3.84
N GLN A 121 5.72 -19.84 3.42
CA GLN A 121 5.81 -18.82 2.39
C GLN A 121 6.36 -17.51 2.96
N SER A 122 7.23 -16.85 2.22
CA SER A 122 7.72 -15.52 2.55
C SER A 122 6.57 -14.50 2.46
N LEU A 123 6.32 -13.79 3.56
CA LEU A 123 5.27 -12.77 3.61
C LEU A 123 5.87 -11.37 3.57
N LEU A 124 6.80 -11.07 4.47
CA LEU A 124 7.28 -9.73 4.71
C LEU A 124 8.75 -9.74 5.11
N ILE A 125 9.54 -8.88 4.50
CA ILE A 125 10.93 -8.60 4.91
C ILE A 125 10.98 -7.17 5.42
N ILE A 126 11.56 -6.99 6.62
CA ILE A 126 11.70 -5.67 7.26
C ILE A 126 13.17 -5.35 7.44
N GLU A 127 13.56 -4.17 7.01
CA GLU A 127 14.81 -3.50 7.32
C GLU A 127 14.53 -2.40 8.33
N CYS A 128 15.23 -2.40 9.45
CA CYS A 128 15.12 -1.41 10.51
C CYS A 128 16.22 -0.37 10.39
N LYS A 129 15.91 0.89 10.67
CA LYS A 129 16.89 1.97 10.72
C LYS A 129 16.61 2.88 11.90
N THR A 130 17.64 3.48 12.49
CA THR A 130 17.43 4.51 13.49
C THR A 130 16.70 5.71 12.89
N ALA A 131 15.86 6.35 13.71
CA ALA A 131 15.05 7.48 13.28
C ALA A 131 15.92 8.68 12.85
N GLY A 132 15.40 9.48 11.92
CA GLY A 132 16.07 10.66 11.39
C GLY A 132 16.86 10.36 10.11
N ALA A 133 18.13 10.78 10.07
CA ALA A 133 18.93 10.74 8.85
C ALA A 133 19.07 9.32 8.27
N GLN A 134 19.37 8.32 9.08
CA GLN A 134 19.57 6.94 8.58
C GLN A 134 18.31 6.37 7.90
N PHE A 135 17.13 6.59 8.48
CA PHE A 135 15.88 6.17 7.86
C PHE A 135 15.60 6.93 6.56
N THR A 136 15.83 8.24 6.56
CA THR A 136 15.60 9.09 5.39
C THR A 136 16.55 8.74 4.25
N ASP A 137 17.84 8.55 4.56
CA ASP A 137 18.86 8.20 3.56
C ASP A 137 18.59 6.81 2.98
N ALA A 138 18.28 5.81 3.82
CA ALA A 138 17.93 4.47 3.37
C ALA A 138 16.69 4.46 2.46
N TRP A 139 15.71 5.33 2.74
CA TRP A 139 14.55 5.48 1.87
C TRP A 139 14.91 6.15 0.54
N ASN A 140 15.72 7.19 0.54
CA ASN A 140 16.19 7.86 -0.68
C ASN A 140 17.00 6.90 -1.57
N ASP A 141 17.89 6.11 -0.97
CA ASP A 141 18.64 5.07 -1.68
C ASP A 141 17.70 4.00 -2.27
N THR A 142 16.64 3.62 -1.54
CA THR A 142 15.62 2.70 -2.07
C THR A 142 14.89 3.28 -3.28
N LEU A 143 14.59 4.58 -3.28
CA LEU A 143 13.96 5.26 -4.42
C LEU A 143 14.90 5.40 -5.62
N ASP A 144 16.22 5.50 -5.42
CA ASP A 144 17.21 5.69 -6.48
C ASP A 144 17.54 4.37 -7.21
N ASP A 145 17.85 3.31 -6.48
CA ASP A 145 18.31 2.04 -7.08
C ASP A 145 17.73 0.77 -6.45
N GLY A 146 16.83 0.88 -5.48
CA GLY A 146 16.22 -0.24 -4.75
C GLY A 146 16.98 -0.67 -3.51
N ALA A 147 18.22 -0.27 -3.35
CA ALA A 147 19.09 -0.46 -2.18
C ALA A 147 18.97 -1.86 -1.51
N GLN A 148 18.98 -1.89 -0.17
CA GLN A 148 18.91 -3.13 0.60
C GLN A 148 17.59 -3.89 0.39
N LEU A 149 16.44 -3.19 0.36
CA LEU A 149 15.12 -3.84 0.25
C LEU A 149 15.00 -4.68 -1.03
N PHE A 150 15.39 -4.12 -2.17
CA PHE A 150 15.33 -4.88 -3.44
C PHE A 150 16.45 -5.91 -3.55
N SER A 151 17.56 -5.74 -2.84
CA SER A 151 18.58 -6.79 -2.70
C SER A 151 18.03 -8.03 -1.97
N TYR A 152 17.18 -7.85 -0.95
CA TYR A 152 16.48 -8.94 -0.27
C TYR A 152 15.41 -9.59 -1.15
N PHE A 153 14.65 -8.79 -1.89
CA PHE A 153 13.67 -9.30 -2.87
C PHE A 153 14.33 -10.12 -3.99
N GLN A 154 15.58 -9.84 -4.31
CA GLN A 154 16.35 -10.68 -5.23
C GLN A 154 16.63 -12.07 -4.65
N GLN A 155 16.91 -12.12 -3.36
CA GLN A 155 17.28 -13.35 -2.65
C GLN A 155 16.05 -14.18 -2.28
N GLU A 156 14.93 -13.51 -1.98
CA GLU A 156 13.65 -14.11 -1.61
C GLU A 156 12.52 -13.60 -2.53
N PRO A 157 12.48 -14.10 -3.79
CA PRO A 157 11.51 -13.58 -4.78
C PRO A 157 10.05 -13.96 -4.51
N GLN A 158 9.79 -14.83 -3.53
CA GLN A 158 8.45 -15.23 -3.12
C GLN A 158 7.87 -14.28 -2.08
N THR A 159 8.65 -13.33 -1.54
CA THR A 159 8.12 -12.36 -0.58
C THR A 159 7.02 -11.50 -1.20
N LYS A 160 6.02 -11.15 -0.40
CA LYS A 160 4.88 -10.35 -0.84
C LYS A 160 5.08 -8.87 -0.54
N PHE A 161 5.81 -8.57 0.55
CA PHE A 161 6.01 -7.22 1.03
C PHE A 161 7.44 -6.97 1.45
N LEU A 162 7.90 -5.73 1.21
CA LEU A 162 9.14 -5.19 1.75
C LEU A 162 8.80 -3.99 2.63
N CYS A 163 9.48 -3.83 3.75
CA CYS A 163 9.24 -2.74 4.67
C CYS A 163 10.55 -2.11 5.13
N LEU A 164 10.65 -0.80 5.04
CA LEU A 164 11.64 -0.01 5.77
C LEU A 164 10.96 0.54 7.02
N TYR A 165 11.52 0.28 8.19
CA TYR A 165 10.90 0.59 9.48
C TYR A 165 11.81 1.41 10.37
N THR A 166 11.22 2.31 11.14
CA THR A 166 11.90 3.03 12.22
C THR A 166 10.97 3.31 13.39
N SER A 167 11.55 3.45 14.56
CA SER A 167 10.85 3.95 15.75
C SER A 167 11.76 4.77 16.65
N ASP A 168 11.18 5.67 17.43
CA ASP A 168 11.89 6.48 18.42
C ASP A 168 10.98 6.84 19.59
N ILE A 169 11.58 7.25 20.71
CA ILE A 169 10.87 7.79 21.87
C ILE A 169 10.81 9.31 21.73
N VAL A 170 9.61 9.84 21.53
CA VAL A 170 9.35 11.26 21.39
C VAL A 170 8.27 11.67 22.38
N ASP A 171 8.58 12.63 23.27
CA ASP A 171 7.67 13.10 24.32
C ASP A 171 7.15 11.97 25.22
N GLY A 172 8.02 11.00 25.58
CA GLY A 172 7.70 9.88 26.45
C GLY A 172 6.75 8.85 25.80
N LYS A 173 6.65 8.83 24.47
CA LYS A 173 5.83 7.87 23.70
C LYS A 173 6.64 7.28 22.55
N ILE A 174 6.39 6.05 22.23
CA ILE A 174 6.95 5.42 21.03
C ILE A 174 6.23 5.95 19.80
N LYS A 175 6.98 6.57 18.90
CA LYS A 175 6.53 6.94 17.55
C LYS A 175 7.25 6.08 16.54
N SER A 176 6.51 5.45 15.65
CA SER A 176 7.04 4.65 14.55
C SER A 176 6.63 5.21 13.21
N GLU A 177 7.48 4.99 12.22
CA GLU A 177 7.22 5.28 10.81
C GLU A 177 7.70 4.10 9.98
N TYR A 178 7.00 3.82 8.88
CA TYR A 178 7.45 2.80 7.94
C TYR A 178 7.06 3.12 6.50
N LYS A 179 7.77 2.48 5.57
CA LYS A 179 7.46 2.47 4.14
C LYS A 179 7.25 1.02 3.72
N LEU A 180 6.03 0.69 3.33
CA LEU A 180 5.61 -0.66 2.95
C LEU A 180 5.46 -0.73 1.43
N ILE A 181 6.20 -1.62 0.79
CA ILE A 181 6.16 -1.87 -0.65
C ILE A 181 5.49 -3.22 -0.88
N ASN A 182 4.41 -3.24 -1.66
CA ASN A 182 3.85 -4.48 -2.16
C ASN A 182 4.58 -4.89 -3.44
N VAL A 183 5.20 -6.06 -3.45
CA VAL A 183 5.96 -6.59 -4.58
C VAL A 183 5.25 -7.76 -5.27
N GLN A 184 3.93 -7.83 -5.13
CA GLN A 184 3.09 -8.78 -5.85
C GLN A 184 2.64 -8.20 -7.19
N ASP A 185 2.51 -9.06 -8.19
CA ASP A 185 1.98 -8.65 -9.49
C ASP A 185 0.49 -8.34 -9.42
N ASN A 186 0.10 -7.20 -9.94
CA ASN A 186 -1.30 -6.86 -10.20
C ASN A 186 -1.72 -7.46 -11.55
N LYS A 187 -2.46 -8.55 -11.53
CA LYS A 187 -2.89 -9.27 -12.72
C LYS A 187 -3.77 -8.42 -13.63
N ASP A 188 -4.67 -7.64 -13.07
CA ASP A 188 -5.58 -6.80 -13.85
C ASP A 188 -4.81 -5.68 -14.57
N LEU A 189 -3.80 -5.10 -13.91
CA LEU A 189 -2.90 -4.13 -14.54
C LEU A 189 -2.08 -4.76 -15.67
N LEU A 190 -1.49 -5.94 -15.45
CA LEU A 190 -0.70 -6.65 -16.45
C LEU A 190 -1.55 -7.06 -17.68
N GLU A 191 -2.83 -7.39 -17.48
CA GLU A 191 -3.75 -7.70 -18.55
C GLU A 191 -4.21 -6.45 -19.33
N SER A 192 -4.35 -5.32 -18.63
CA SER A 192 -4.89 -4.07 -19.21
C SER A 192 -3.84 -3.17 -19.85
N ASP A 193 -2.60 -3.20 -19.38
CA ASP A 193 -1.49 -2.37 -19.86
C ASP A 193 -0.36 -3.22 -20.45
N GLN A 194 -0.18 -3.15 -21.77
CA GLN A 194 0.89 -3.89 -22.48
C GLN A 194 2.30 -3.40 -22.11
N SER A 195 2.46 -2.22 -21.53
CA SER A 195 3.75 -1.69 -21.07
C SER A 195 4.10 -2.15 -19.66
N ALA A 196 3.11 -2.63 -18.88
CA ALA A 196 3.31 -3.14 -17.54
C ALA A 196 4.18 -4.41 -17.55
N GLN A 197 5.05 -4.52 -16.56
CA GLN A 197 5.99 -5.62 -16.43
C GLN A 197 5.73 -6.40 -15.13
N SER A 198 5.80 -7.72 -15.22
CA SER A 198 5.69 -8.62 -14.07
C SER A 198 7.01 -8.71 -13.32
N TYR A 199 6.96 -8.77 -11.98
CA TYR A 199 8.12 -9.09 -11.15
C TYR A 199 8.64 -10.52 -11.40
N GLN A 200 7.74 -11.45 -11.71
CA GLN A 200 8.06 -12.87 -11.90
C GLN A 200 8.87 -13.12 -13.18
N ASP A 201 8.65 -12.30 -14.22
CA ASP A 201 9.33 -12.43 -15.52
C ASP A 201 10.73 -11.80 -15.52
N LYS A 202 11.15 -11.19 -14.41
CA LYS A 202 12.40 -10.44 -14.33
C LYS A 202 13.44 -11.14 -13.49
N ASN A 203 14.68 -11.00 -13.94
CA ASN A 203 15.84 -11.38 -13.14
C ASN A 203 16.08 -10.34 -12.02
N ASP A 204 16.97 -10.69 -11.14
CA ASP A 204 17.25 -10.00 -9.89
C ASP A 204 17.38 -8.47 -10.01
N LYS A 205 18.21 -7.99 -10.93
CA LYS A 205 18.49 -6.55 -11.07
C LYS A 205 17.37 -5.75 -11.72
N GLN A 206 16.38 -6.43 -12.29
CA GLN A 206 15.30 -5.78 -13.03
C GLN A 206 14.04 -5.59 -12.18
N ARG A 207 13.90 -6.28 -11.04
CA ARG A 207 12.71 -6.17 -10.16
C ARG A 207 12.51 -4.77 -9.60
N TYR A 208 13.59 -4.06 -9.23
CA TYR A 208 13.51 -2.65 -8.86
C TYR A 208 12.93 -1.80 -10.00
N ARG A 209 13.32 -2.05 -11.25
CA ARG A 209 12.79 -1.33 -12.42
C ARG A 209 11.30 -1.59 -12.63
N VAL A 210 10.83 -2.79 -12.36
CA VAL A 210 9.38 -3.09 -12.37
C VAL A 210 8.65 -2.22 -11.36
N TRP A 211 9.15 -2.12 -10.12
CA TRP A 211 8.56 -1.24 -9.12
C TRP A 211 8.57 0.22 -9.55
N ARG A 212 9.67 0.70 -10.11
CA ARG A 212 9.81 2.08 -10.58
C ARG A 212 8.91 2.36 -11.80
N ASP A 213 8.98 1.52 -12.83
CA ASP A 213 8.44 1.82 -14.16
C ASP A 213 6.96 1.38 -14.27
N THR A 214 6.57 0.24 -13.68
CA THR A 214 5.19 -0.26 -13.69
C THR A 214 4.39 0.27 -12.50
N TYR A 215 4.96 0.24 -11.30
CA TYR A 215 4.26 0.58 -10.06
C TYR A 215 4.60 2.00 -9.53
N SER A 216 5.36 2.81 -10.28
CA SER A 216 5.65 4.24 -10.00
C SER A 216 6.24 4.49 -8.61
N CYS A 217 7.09 3.61 -8.11
CA CYS A 217 7.65 3.61 -6.75
C CYS A 217 6.58 3.69 -5.65
N GLU A 218 5.40 3.11 -5.88
CA GLU A 218 4.32 3.18 -4.94
C GLU A 218 4.62 2.41 -3.66
N HIS A 219 4.29 3.03 -2.55
CA HIS A 219 4.45 2.49 -1.21
C HIS A 219 3.33 2.99 -0.31
N ALA A 220 3.06 2.25 0.76
CA ALA A 220 2.11 2.64 1.79
C ALA A 220 2.87 3.03 3.08
N THR A 221 2.25 3.92 3.85
CA THR A 221 2.68 4.28 5.20
C THR A 221 1.69 3.77 6.25
N ARG A 222 0.75 2.95 5.82
CA ARG A 222 -0.31 2.29 6.60
C ARG A 222 -0.56 0.90 6.03
N GLY A 223 -1.21 0.03 6.81
CA GLY A 223 -1.59 -1.30 6.35
C GLY A 223 -0.76 -2.44 6.93
N LEU A 224 0.07 -2.15 7.93
CA LEU A 224 0.89 -3.17 8.59
C LEU A 224 0.66 -3.21 10.11
N PHE A 225 0.69 -2.05 10.79
CA PHE A 225 0.73 -1.97 12.25
C PHE A 225 -0.49 -1.28 12.88
N GLU A 226 -1.48 -0.91 12.10
CA GLU A 226 -2.69 -0.27 12.61
C GLU A 226 -3.59 -1.30 13.33
N SER A 227 -4.35 -0.81 14.31
CA SER A 227 -5.18 -1.65 15.20
C SER A 227 -6.31 -2.40 14.50
N ASP A 228 -6.69 -1.99 13.30
CA ASP A 228 -7.70 -2.62 12.44
C ASP A 228 -7.11 -3.64 11.45
N ILE A 229 -5.78 -3.82 11.45
CA ILE A 229 -5.10 -4.83 10.63
C ILE A 229 -4.93 -6.10 11.44
N LEU A 230 -5.40 -7.20 10.89
CA LEU A 230 -5.15 -8.51 11.47
C LEU A 230 -3.76 -9.03 11.09
N PRO A 231 -3.12 -9.84 11.95
CA PRO A 231 -1.84 -10.45 11.60
C PRO A 231 -1.98 -11.27 10.30
N TYR A 232 -0.96 -11.19 9.45
CA TYR A 232 -0.90 -11.79 8.10
C TYR A 232 -1.80 -11.15 7.03
N GLU A 233 -2.65 -10.18 7.37
CA GLU A 233 -3.54 -9.48 6.43
C GLU A 233 -3.01 -8.11 6.00
N ILE A 234 -1.72 -8.05 5.69
CA ILE A 234 -1.02 -6.82 5.31
C ILE A 234 -1.70 -6.16 4.08
N GLY A 235 -1.90 -4.85 4.16
CA GLY A 235 -2.44 -4.05 3.06
C GLY A 235 -3.97 -4.15 2.89
N LYS A 236 -4.67 -4.92 3.71
CA LYS A 236 -6.14 -5.05 3.66
C LYS A 236 -6.89 -3.94 4.41
N ASN A 237 -6.34 -2.73 4.43
CA ASN A 237 -6.98 -1.59 5.08
C ASN A 237 -8.30 -1.24 4.40
N LYS A 238 -9.33 -1.08 5.21
CA LYS A 238 -10.53 -0.36 4.82
C LYS A 238 -10.29 1.12 5.03
N TYR A 239 -10.61 1.92 4.02
CA TYR A 239 -10.62 3.36 4.14
C TYR A 239 -11.99 3.79 4.63
N THR A 240 -12.05 4.52 5.74
CA THR A 240 -13.31 4.79 6.45
C THR A 240 -13.53 6.30 6.60
N LEU A 241 -14.73 6.71 7.01
CA LEU A 241 -15.01 8.11 7.33
C LEU A 241 -14.05 8.73 8.36
N LYS A 242 -13.49 7.91 9.25
CA LYS A 242 -12.54 8.36 10.29
C LYS A 242 -11.19 8.78 9.72
N ASP A 243 -10.87 8.31 8.53
CA ASP A 243 -9.61 8.63 7.84
C ASP A 243 -9.69 9.96 7.08
N LEU A 244 -10.89 10.55 6.97
CA LEU A 244 -11.10 11.82 6.28
C LEU A 244 -10.77 13.01 7.19
N THR A 245 -10.08 13.99 6.61
CA THR A 245 -9.77 15.26 7.27
C THR A 245 -10.85 16.31 6.93
N GLU A 246 -11.47 16.88 7.94
CA GLU A 246 -12.40 18.01 7.72
C GLU A 246 -11.63 19.26 7.27
N VAL A 247 -12.09 19.86 6.17
CA VAL A 247 -11.47 21.03 5.56
C VAL A 247 -12.45 22.19 5.44
N ASP A 248 -11.95 23.42 5.57
CA ASP A 248 -12.74 24.64 5.41
C ASP A 248 -12.91 25.04 3.92
N ASN A 249 -13.72 26.09 3.69
CA ASN A 249 -13.98 26.59 2.35
C ASN A 249 -12.72 27.09 1.62
N ASN A 250 -11.72 27.61 2.35
CA ASN A 250 -10.49 28.13 1.72
C ASN A 250 -9.65 26.97 1.18
N GLU A 251 -9.58 25.87 1.91
CA GLU A 251 -8.88 24.65 1.47
C GLU A 251 -9.59 24.01 0.27
N ILE A 252 -10.93 23.99 0.27
CA ILE A 252 -11.72 23.53 -0.88
C ILE A 252 -11.43 24.38 -2.12
N GLN A 253 -11.34 25.72 -1.97
CA GLN A 253 -10.99 26.59 -3.10
C GLN A 253 -9.58 26.32 -3.63
N LYS A 254 -8.60 26.07 -2.76
CA LYS A 254 -7.25 25.64 -3.18
C LYS A 254 -7.31 24.34 -3.98
N LYS A 255 -8.05 23.35 -3.49
CA LYS A 255 -8.24 22.06 -4.18
C LYS A 255 -8.94 22.24 -5.54
N TYR A 256 -9.90 23.15 -5.65
CA TYR A 256 -10.51 23.50 -6.94
C TYR A 256 -9.47 24.05 -7.94
N HIS A 257 -8.56 24.90 -7.50
CA HIS A 257 -7.50 25.41 -8.37
C HIS A 257 -6.52 24.33 -8.80
N GLU A 258 -6.12 23.44 -7.90
CA GLU A 258 -5.27 22.27 -8.20
C GLU A 258 -5.98 21.36 -9.21
N PHE A 259 -7.26 21.08 -9.01
CA PHE A 259 -8.10 20.30 -9.89
C PHE A 259 -8.17 20.89 -11.32
N ALA A 260 -8.44 22.18 -11.42
CA ALA A 260 -8.49 22.88 -12.69
C ALA A 260 -7.11 22.89 -13.41
N LEU A 261 -6.01 22.86 -12.64
CA LEU A 261 -4.65 22.76 -13.18
C LEU A 261 -4.40 21.36 -13.78
N ILE A 262 -4.78 20.29 -13.08
CA ILE A 262 -4.69 18.91 -13.56
C ILE A 262 -5.43 18.76 -14.88
N LEU A 263 -6.67 19.22 -14.96
CA LEU A 263 -7.47 19.15 -16.20
C LEU A 263 -6.81 19.89 -17.38
N ARG A 264 -6.24 21.07 -17.13
CA ARG A 264 -5.53 21.83 -18.16
C ARG A 264 -4.26 21.15 -18.63
N GLN A 265 -3.46 20.59 -17.72
CA GLN A 265 -2.23 19.87 -18.06
C GLN A 265 -2.47 18.67 -18.98
N HIS A 266 -3.65 18.08 -18.87
CA HIS A 266 -4.04 16.92 -19.68
C HIS A 266 -4.97 17.24 -20.85
N ASN A 267 -5.19 18.52 -21.16
CA ASN A 267 -6.07 19.00 -22.25
C ASN A 267 -7.50 18.42 -22.16
N VAL A 268 -8.01 18.17 -20.96
CA VAL A 268 -9.28 17.47 -20.78
C VAL A 268 -10.47 18.42 -20.83
N SER A 269 -10.35 19.71 -20.48
CA SER A 269 -11.48 20.65 -20.60
C SER A 269 -11.17 22.14 -20.38
N GLY A 270 -12.10 23.02 -20.80
CA GLY A 270 -12.18 24.43 -20.42
C GLY A 270 -12.67 24.64 -18.98
N ARG A 271 -12.74 25.92 -18.54
CA ARG A 271 -13.09 26.29 -17.15
C ARG A 271 -14.47 25.82 -16.69
N GLU A 272 -15.48 25.90 -17.55
CA GLU A 272 -16.86 25.50 -17.24
C GLU A 272 -16.97 24.00 -16.99
N ASN A 273 -16.35 23.20 -17.83
CA ASN A 273 -16.37 21.74 -17.69
C ASN A 273 -15.57 21.23 -16.48
N ALA A 274 -14.60 22.02 -15.97
CA ALA A 274 -13.86 21.65 -14.77
C ALA A 274 -14.76 21.67 -13.52
N PHE A 275 -15.66 22.62 -13.43
CA PHE A 275 -16.61 22.72 -12.32
C PHE A 275 -17.59 21.55 -12.33
N ASP A 276 -18.18 21.23 -13.48
CA ASP A 276 -19.13 20.11 -13.62
C ASP A 276 -18.48 18.78 -13.25
N LYS A 277 -17.24 18.54 -13.69
CA LYS A 277 -16.50 17.34 -13.32
C LYS A 277 -16.22 17.24 -11.83
N LEU A 278 -15.89 18.36 -11.19
CA LEU A 278 -15.68 18.41 -9.75
C LEU A 278 -16.98 18.11 -8.99
N VAL A 279 -18.10 18.70 -9.42
CA VAL A 279 -19.43 18.45 -8.83
C VAL A 279 -19.78 16.96 -8.95
N ASN A 280 -19.54 16.35 -10.09
CA ASN A 280 -19.81 14.93 -10.30
C ASN A 280 -18.96 14.04 -9.38
N LEU A 281 -17.68 14.39 -9.15
CA LEU A 281 -16.82 13.67 -8.20
C LEU A 281 -17.30 13.85 -6.75
N PHE A 282 -17.70 15.07 -6.36
CA PHE A 282 -18.27 15.28 -5.03
C PHE A 282 -19.60 14.55 -4.84
N LEU A 283 -20.44 14.45 -5.88
CA LEU A 283 -21.67 13.66 -5.82
C LEU A 283 -21.34 12.18 -5.55
N ALA A 284 -20.37 11.61 -6.28
CA ALA A 284 -19.91 10.23 -6.04
C ALA A 284 -19.35 10.06 -4.62
N LYS A 285 -18.56 11.03 -4.15
CA LYS A 285 -17.98 11.01 -2.81
C LYS A 285 -19.02 11.06 -1.70
N VAL A 286 -20.01 11.97 -1.80
CA VAL A 286 -21.11 12.09 -0.80
C VAL A 286 -21.95 10.81 -0.73
N VAL A 287 -22.20 10.17 -1.88
CA VAL A 287 -22.91 8.89 -1.92
C VAL A 287 -22.11 7.81 -1.22
N ASP A 288 -20.81 7.75 -1.48
CA ASP A 288 -19.92 6.78 -0.86
C ASP A 288 -19.86 6.95 0.66
N GLU A 289 -19.61 8.16 1.14
CA GLU A 289 -19.58 8.49 2.57
C GLU A 289 -20.91 8.14 3.29
N THR A 290 -22.02 8.20 2.55
CA THR A 290 -23.34 7.87 3.10
C THR A 290 -23.61 6.36 3.10
N ASN A 291 -23.24 5.66 2.04
CA ASN A 291 -23.59 4.28 1.83
C ASN A 291 -22.53 3.30 2.38
N ASN A 292 -21.26 3.70 2.38
CA ASN A 292 -20.12 2.86 2.72
C ASN A 292 -19.21 3.50 3.80
N PRO A 293 -19.72 4.02 4.92
CA PRO A 293 -18.93 4.77 5.90
C PRO A 293 -17.76 3.99 6.52
N GLU A 294 -17.85 2.66 6.54
CA GLU A 294 -16.84 1.76 7.11
C GLU A 294 -15.94 1.10 6.04
N ASP A 295 -16.16 1.39 4.75
CA ASP A 295 -15.35 0.90 3.63
C ASP A 295 -15.56 1.79 2.41
N LEU A 296 -14.89 2.94 2.37
CA LEU A 296 -15.04 3.92 1.31
C LEU A 296 -14.48 3.40 -0.02
N HIS A 297 -15.25 3.57 -1.08
CA HIS A 297 -14.91 3.18 -2.45
C HIS A 297 -14.33 4.34 -3.27
N PHE A 298 -14.60 5.59 -2.86
CA PHE A 298 -13.99 6.79 -3.44
C PHE A 298 -12.55 6.95 -2.93
N TYR A 299 -11.71 5.97 -3.25
CA TYR A 299 -10.37 5.85 -2.75
C TYR A 299 -9.48 5.10 -3.75
N TRP A 300 -8.28 5.59 -3.99
CA TRP A 300 -7.25 4.88 -4.74
C TRP A 300 -6.53 3.92 -3.81
N LYS A 301 -6.64 2.63 -4.07
CA LYS A 301 -6.07 1.57 -3.20
C LYS A 301 -4.57 1.35 -3.39
N GLY A 302 -3.99 1.98 -4.40
CA GLY A 302 -2.61 1.76 -4.80
C GLY A 302 -2.49 0.83 -6.01
N THR A 303 -1.45 1.04 -6.83
CA THR A 303 -1.25 0.30 -8.09
C THR A 303 -1.13 -1.21 -7.89
N ALA A 304 -0.67 -1.66 -6.71
CA ALA A 304 -0.59 -3.07 -6.37
C ALA A 304 -1.96 -3.74 -6.13
N TYR A 305 -3.01 -2.96 -5.84
CA TYR A 305 -4.35 -3.45 -5.48
C TYR A 305 -5.46 -2.91 -6.37
N ASP A 306 -5.13 -1.98 -7.26
CA ASP A 306 -6.09 -1.22 -8.03
C ASP A 306 -5.49 -0.86 -9.40
N ASP A 307 -6.32 -0.76 -10.41
CA ASP A 307 -5.96 -0.16 -11.68
C ASP A 307 -6.89 1.02 -12.01
N ASP A 308 -6.49 1.82 -12.99
CA ASP A 308 -7.24 3.01 -13.37
C ASP A 308 -8.67 2.68 -13.85
N PHE A 309 -8.89 1.48 -14.39
CA PHE A 309 -10.20 1.07 -14.88
C PHE A 309 -11.10 0.58 -13.74
N GLN A 310 -10.55 -0.13 -12.77
CA GLN A 310 -11.29 -0.55 -11.56
C GLN A 310 -11.73 0.68 -10.74
N LEU A 311 -10.83 1.66 -10.57
CA LEU A 311 -11.19 2.93 -9.94
C LEU A 311 -12.32 3.63 -10.71
N GLN A 312 -12.20 3.73 -12.02
CA GLN A 312 -13.21 4.37 -12.87
C GLN A 312 -14.57 3.67 -12.76
N ASP A 313 -14.61 2.35 -12.73
CA ASP A 313 -15.83 1.57 -12.55
C ASP A 313 -16.51 1.83 -11.22
N ARG A 314 -15.75 1.88 -10.13
CA ARG A 314 -16.30 2.20 -8.81
C ARG A 314 -16.91 3.59 -8.78
N LEU A 315 -16.21 4.57 -9.31
CA LEU A 315 -16.68 5.96 -9.32
C LEU A 315 -17.93 6.15 -10.20
N GLN A 316 -18.01 5.46 -11.33
CA GLN A 316 -19.21 5.48 -12.17
C GLN A 316 -20.44 4.89 -11.45
N ARG A 317 -20.26 3.81 -10.70
CA ARG A 317 -21.36 3.22 -9.90
C ARG A 317 -21.82 4.21 -8.84
N LEU A 318 -20.89 4.82 -8.10
CA LEU A 318 -21.22 5.85 -7.10
C LEU A 318 -21.92 7.07 -7.73
N TYR A 319 -21.44 7.52 -8.89
CA TYR A 319 -22.07 8.62 -9.63
C TYR A 319 -23.49 8.27 -10.07
N ARG A 320 -23.69 7.09 -10.67
CA ARG A 320 -25.02 6.60 -11.07
C ARG A 320 -25.96 6.56 -9.88
N ASP A 321 -25.52 6.03 -8.76
CA ASP A 321 -26.32 5.93 -7.54
C ASP A 321 -26.64 7.32 -6.99
N GLY A 322 -25.73 8.30 -7.11
CA GLY A 322 -25.95 9.70 -6.77
C GLY A 322 -26.97 10.39 -7.66
N MET A 323 -26.88 10.21 -8.96
CA MET A 323 -27.83 10.74 -9.92
C MET A 323 -29.25 10.22 -9.65
N MET A 324 -29.39 8.92 -9.44
CA MET A 324 -30.68 8.33 -9.09
C MET A 324 -31.21 8.85 -7.74
N ARG A 325 -30.34 8.94 -6.72
CA ARG A 325 -30.76 9.34 -5.37
C ARG A 325 -31.17 10.80 -5.27
N PHE A 326 -30.36 11.70 -5.82
CA PHE A 326 -30.52 13.15 -5.63
C PHE A 326 -31.29 13.83 -6.77
N LEU A 327 -31.10 13.40 -8.00
CA LEU A 327 -31.69 14.03 -9.18
C LEU A 327 -32.81 13.19 -9.80
N LYS A 328 -33.02 11.96 -9.37
CA LYS A 328 -33.96 10.98 -9.95
C LYS A 328 -33.72 10.73 -11.41
N GLU A 329 -32.46 10.86 -11.85
CA GLU A 329 -32.04 10.60 -13.23
C GLU A 329 -31.36 9.24 -13.31
N GLU A 330 -31.73 8.45 -14.32
CA GLU A 330 -31.11 7.18 -14.63
C GLU A 330 -29.91 7.39 -15.55
N VAL A 331 -28.74 6.86 -15.14
CA VAL A 331 -27.50 6.92 -15.91
C VAL A 331 -27.11 5.51 -16.35
N THR A 332 -26.92 5.34 -17.63
CA THR A 332 -26.45 4.06 -18.19
C THR A 332 -25.00 3.81 -17.76
N TYR A 333 -24.72 2.60 -17.27
CA TYR A 333 -23.43 2.14 -16.85
C TYR A 333 -22.97 0.94 -17.70
N ILE A 334 -21.72 0.97 -18.14
CA ILE A 334 -21.06 -0.14 -18.83
C ILE A 334 -19.69 -0.35 -18.19
N GLU A 335 -19.38 -1.58 -17.81
CA GLU A 335 -18.09 -1.92 -17.18
C GLU A 335 -16.90 -1.62 -18.08
N ASN A 336 -15.84 -1.03 -17.55
CA ASN A 336 -14.62 -0.71 -18.27
C ASN A 336 -14.00 -1.95 -18.95
N LYS A 337 -14.09 -3.10 -18.31
CA LYS A 337 -13.63 -4.37 -18.89
C LYS A 337 -14.34 -4.69 -20.21
N GLN A 338 -15.62 -4.39 -20.32
CA GLN A 338 -16.39 -4.56 -21.58
C GLN A 338 -15.90 -3.59 -22.65
N ILE A 339 -15.51 -2.39 -22.27
CA ILE A 339 -14.99 -1.39 -23.19
C ILE A 339 -13.59 -1.76 -23.67
N ASP A 340 -12.71 -2.19 -22.78
CA ASP A 340 -11.38 -2.66 -23.16
C ASP A 340 -11.48 -3.85 -24.15
N LEU A 341 -12.36 -4.80 -23.86
CA LEU A 341 -12.66 -5.90 -24.79
C LEU A 341 -13.20 -5.40 -26.15
N ALA A 342 -14.04 -4.34 -26.14
CA ALA A 342 -14.56 -3.76 -27.36
C ALA A 342 -13.45 -3.09 -28.19
N PHE A 343 -12.51 -2.36 -27.56
CA PHE A 343 -11.33 -1.81 -28.26
C PHE A 343 -10.43 -2.91 -28.84
N ARG A 344 -10.20 -3.98 -28.10
CA ARG A 344 -9.42 -5.13 -28.58
C ARG A 344 -10.09 -5.82 -29.77
N ARG A 345 -11.42 -6.00 -29.73
CA ARG A 345 -12.21 -6.59 -30.83
C ARG A 345 -12.32 -5.65 -32.01
N PHE A 346 -12.32 -4.35 -31.81
CA PHE A 346 -12.40 -3.35 -32.86
C PHE A 346 -11.33 -3.52 -33.95
N LYS A 347 -10.13 -3.97 -33.56
CA LYS A 347 -9.07 -4.29 -34.53
C LYS A 347 -9.46 -5.40 -35.51
N ASN A 348 -10.35 -6.31 -35.07
CA ASN A 348 -10.76 -7.49 -35.83
C ASN A 348 -12.16 -7.35 -36.45
N ASP A 349 -13.08 -6.62 -35.80
CA ASP A 349 -14.45 -6.38 -36.25
C ASP A 349 -14.92 -4.98 -35.76
N PRO A 350 -14.67 -3.94 -36.58
CA PRO A 350 -15.00 -2.55 -36.24
C PRO A 350 -16.50 -2.28 -36.05
N ASP A 351 -17.35 -2.92 -36.85
CA ASP A 351 -18.79 -2.59 -36.88
C ASP A 351 -19.54 -3.17 -35.68
N ALA A 352 -19.19 -4.37 -35.21
CA ALA A 352 -19.83 -5.01 -34.08
C ALA A 352 -19.52 -4.28 -32.76
N THR A 353 -18.34 -3.65 -32.64
CA THR A 353 -17.88 -3.01 -31.36
C THR A 353 -18.25 -1.54 -31.29
N LYS A 354 -18.48 -0.89 -32.42
CA LYS A 354 -18.74 0.56 -32.54
C LYS A 354 -19.92 1.04 -31.71
N LYS A 355 -21.02 0.27 -31.68
CA LYS A 355 -22.21 0.61 -30.90
C LYS A 355 -21.92 0.59 -29.41
N THR A 356 -21.30 -0.47 -28.92
CA THR A 356 -20.96 -0.64 -27.50
C THR A 356 -20.08 0.48 -26.99
N ILE A 357 -19.05 0.87 -27.73
CA ILE A 357 -18.15 1.95 -27.35
C ILE A 357 -18.86 3.30 -27.37
N LYS A 358 -19.73 3.55 -28.35
CA LYS A 358 -20.54 4.78 -28.39
C LYS A 358 -21.48 4.90 -27.19
N GLU A 359 -22.13 3.82 -26.81
CA GLU A 359 -23.02 3.79 -25.65
C GLU A 359 -22.24 4.05 -24.35
N TYR A 360 -21.05 3.46 -24.23
CA TYR A 360 -20.18 3.70 -23.10
C TYR A 360 -19.76 5.17 -22.98
N PHE A 361 -19.27 5.77 -24.05
CA PHE A 361 -18.88 7.17 -24.00
C PHE A 361 -20.05 8.14 -23.76
N ARG A 362 -21.25 7.77 -24.19
CA ARG A 362 -22.46 8.51 -23.81
C ARG A 362 -22.76 8.39 -22.31
N ALA A 363 -22.53 7.23 -21.71
CA ALA A 363 -22.68 7.01 -20.27
C ALA A 363 -21.60 7.72 -19.46
N LEU A 364 -20.39 7.87 -20.02
CA LEU A 364 -19.27 8.60 -19.45
C LEU A 364 -19.39 10.12 -19.62
N LYS A 365 -20.56 10.74 -19.42
CA LYS A 365 -20.67 12.21 -19.27
C LYS A 365 -19.64 12.79 -18.29
N PHE A 366 -19.10 11.93 -17.44
CA PHE A 366 -18.11 12.23 -16.45
C PHE A 366 -16.75 12.68 -17.02
N PHE A 367 -16.36 12.16 -18.22
CA PHE A 367 -15.00 12.35 -18.72
C PHE A 367 -14.90 12.94 -20.11
N SER A 368 -15.95 13.00 -20.88
CA SER A 368 -15.79 13.33 -22.27
C SER A 368 -16.73 14.39 -22.76
N ASP A 369 -16.13 15.52 -23.07
CA ASP A 369 -16.70 16.50 -24.03
C ASP A 369 -16.30 16.12 -25.46
N ASN A 370 -15.65 14.97 -25.65
CA ASN A 370 -15.17 14.54 -26.95
C ASN A 370 -16.29 13.83 -27.71
N ASP A 371 -16.44 14.16 -28.97
CA ASP A 371 -17.32 13.42 -29.88
C ASP A 371 -16.68 12.08 -30.26
N PHE A 372 -17.14 11.02 -29.61
CA PHE A 372 -16.77 9.64 -29.95
C PHE A 372 -17.70 9.07 -31.03
N SER A 373 -18.05 9.88 -32.02
CA SER A 373 -18.91 9.48 -33.15
C SER A 373 -18.30 8.32 -33.96
N PHE A 374 -16.98 8.14 -33.87
CA PHE A 374 -16.27 7.02 -34.48
C PHE A 374 -15.20 6.47 -33.49
N ILE A 375 -14.87 5.19 -33.69
CA ILE A 375 -13.88 4.48 -32.87
C ILE A 375 -12.55 4.45 -33.62
N SER A 376 -11.48 4.79 -32.96
CA SER A 376 -10.13 4.80 -33.52
C SER A 376 -9.09 4.50 -32.45
N VAL A 377 -7.86 4.21 -32.85
CA VAL A 377 -6.71 4.09 -31.92
C VAL A 377 -6.51 5.37 -31.10
N HIS A 378 -6.86 6.52 -31.66
CA HIS A 378 -6.80 7.80 -30.95
C HIS A 378 -7.80 7.84 -29.77
N ASN A 379 -9.02 7.35 -29.97
CA ASN A 379 -10.05 7.30 -28.94
C ASN A 379 -9.69 6.33 -27.81
N GLU A 380 -9.08 5.18 -28.13
CA GLU A 380 -8.53 4.26 -27.13
C GLU A 380 -7.46 4.95 -26.27
N LYS A 381 -6.54 5.67 -26.90
CA LYS A 381 -5.52 6.43 -26.18
C LYS A 381 -6.12 7.49 -25.26
N LEU A 382 -7.11 8.24 -25.72
CA LEU A 382 -7.83 9.24 -24.91
C LEU A 382 -8.56 8.59 -23.72
N PHE A 383 -9.21 7.45 -23.94
CA PHE A 383 -9.87 6.69 -22.90
C PHE A 383 -8.91 6.30 -21.76
N ARG A 384 -7.75 5.73 -22.13
CA ARG A 384 -6.71 5.36 -21.14
C ARG A 384 -6.12 6.58 -20.43
N GLN A 385 -5.87 7.68 -21.14
CA GLN A 385 -5.39 8.92 -20.54
C GLN A 385 -6.40 9.51 -19.55
N ASN A 386 -7.69 9.45 -19.85
CA ASN A 386 -8.75 9.94 -18.97
C ASN A 386 -8.82 9.14 -17.66
N ALA A 387 -8.59 7.84 -17.69
CA ALA A 387 -8.55 7.01 -16.50
C ALA A 387 -7.38 7.40 -15.57
N VAL A 388 -6.20 7.66 -16.11
CA VAL A 388 -5.05 8.17 -15.36
C VAL A 388 -5.33 9.55 -14.74
N VAL A 389 -5.96 10.45 -15.49
CA VAL A 389 -6.34 11.80 -14.99
C VAL A 389 -7.32 11.67 -13.82
N LEU A 390 -8.29 10.77 -13.94
CA LEU A 390 -9.25 10.49 -12.88
C LEU A 390 -8.57 10.05 -11.58
N ARG A 391 -7.62 9.11 -11.66
CA ARG A 391 -6.84 8.68 -10.50
C ARG A 391 -6.17 9.87 -9.79
N LYS A 392 -5.55 10.77 -10.55
CA LYS A 392 -4.93 11.98 -9.99
C LYS A 392 -5.93 12.87 -9.26
N MET A 393 -7.12 13.04 -9.83
CA MET A 393 -8.20 13.83 -9.22
C MET A 393 -8.74 13.18 -7.94
N VAL A 394 -8.93 11.87 -7.95
CA VAL A 394 -9.37 11.12 -6.76
C VAL A 394 -8.32 11.22 -5.65
N LYS A 395 -7.04 10.98 -5.93
CA LYS A 395 -5.96 11.11 -4.93
C LYS A 395 -5.91 12.49 -4.28
N MET A 396 -6.32 13.54 -4.98
CA MET A 396 -6.39 14.89 -4.44
C MET A 396 -7.59 15.11 -3.51
N LEU A 397 -8.70 14.40 -3.75
CA LEU A 397 -9.99 14.62 -3.06
C LEU A 397 -10.31 13.54 -2.03
N GLN A 398 -9.68 12.38 -2.09
CA GLN A 398 -10.06 11.23 -1.27
C GLN A 398 -9.96 11.49 0.23
N ASP A 399 -8.92 12.20 0.68
CA ASP A 399 -8.60 12.39 2.10
C ASP A 399 -9.36 13.55 2.76
N ILE A 400 -10.12 14.33 2.00
CA ILE A 400 -10.78 15.53 2.50
C ILE A 400 -12.30 15.36 2.62
N ARG A 401 -12.89 15.99 3.65
CA ARG A 401 -14.33 16.12 3.84
C ARG A 401 -14.67 17.58 4.07
N PRO A 402 -15.58 18.18 3.28
CA PRO A 402 -16.04 19.55 3.51
C PRO A 402 -16.69 19.68 4.88
N GLN A 403 -16.30 20.69 5.67
CA GLN A 403 -17.04 21.06 6.88
C GLN A 403 -18.44 21.55 6.48
N ILE A 404 -19.46 20.73 6.73
CA ILE A 404 -20.84 21.17 6.65
C ILE A 404 -21.10 21.98 7.94
N ARG A 405 -20.91 23.29 7.89
CA ARG A 405 -21.49 24.15 8.93
C ARG A 405 -22.97 24.00 8.78
N ASN A 406 -23.62 23.54 9.86
CA ASN A 406 -25.09 23.50 9.94
C ASN A 406 -25.67 24.86 9.42
N LEU A 407 -26.31 24.75 8.28
CA LEU A 407 -27.13 25.86 7.73
C LEU A 407 -28.41 25.93 8.53
#